data_271f397d6c73808c85ff569b19d5cd54
#
_entry.id   271f397d6c73808c85ff569b19d5cd54
#
_cell.length_a   1.000
_cell.length_b   1.000
_cell.length_c   1.000
_cell.angle_alpha   90.00
_cell.angle_beta   90.00
_cell.angle_gamma   90.00
#
_symmetry.space_group_name_H-M   'P 1'
#
loop_
_entity.id
_entity.type
_entity.pdbx_description
1 polymer ?
#
loop_
_entity_poly.entity_id
_entity_poly.type
_entity_poly.pdbx_seq_one_letter_code
_entity_poly.pdbx_strand_id
1 'polypeptide(L)'
;MNRAQTELNLYFIDRRTGKNLGHVLRETDEAWVNINDDFYFLETGEFIWQSERDGYAHLYRFREDGGLVNQVTRGPWALRSSGGPFWLRQSVVNIDEDRDLIYFTALEKSSIERQLYRTRFDGTGLDRISVEDGVHRTGFSPNGEYYLDTYS
;
A
#
# COMPACT_ATOMS: atom_id res chain seq x y z
N MET A 1 11.52 10.29 10.43
CA MET A 1 11.82 11.18 9.28
C MET A 1 12.80 12.25 9.73
N ASN A 2 13.76 12.63 8.91
CA ASN A 2 14.70 13.74 9.20
C ASN A 2 14.01 15.11 8.98
N ARG A 3 14.65 16.20 9.43
CA ARG A 3 14.07 17.57 9.31
C ARG A 3 13.90 18.03 7.85
N ALA A 4 14.75 17.57 6.94
CA ALA A 4 14.69 17.89 5.52
C ALA A 4 13.62 17.07 4.76
N GLN A 5 13.01 16.07 5.41
CA GLN A 5 12.04 15.14 4.84
C GLN A 5 12.59 14.31 3.66
N THR A 6 13.90 14.17 3.56
CA THR A 6 14.58 13.39 2.54
C THR A 6 14.87 11.95 2.98
N GLU A 7 14.58 11.63 4.25
CA GLU A 7 14.83 10.31 4.83
C GLU A 7 13.74 9.93 5.83
N LEU A 8 13.17 8.75 5.63
CA LEU A 8 12.24 8.08 6.54
C LEU A 8 12.87 6.75 6.99
N ASN A 9 12.88 6.52 8.29
CA ASN A 9 13.31 5.23 8.87
C ASN A 9 12.16 4.61 9.64
N LEU A 10 11.95 3.31 9.43
CA LEU A 10 11.02 2.48 10.18
C LEU A 10 11.79 1.63 11.19
N TYR A 11 11.21 1.47 12.37
CA TYR A 11 11.77 0.69 13.46
C TYR A 11 10.68 -0.22 14.04
N PHE A 12 11.03 -1.45 14.38
CA PHE A 12 10.14 -2.26 15.19
C PHE A 12 10.31 -1.93 16.67
N ILE A 13 9.18 -1.81 17.34
CA ILE A 13 9.12 -1.51 18.78
C ILE A 13 8.37 -2.64 19.47
N ASP A 14 8.97 -3.23 20.51
CA ASP A 14 8.26 -4.21 21.33
C ASP A 14 7.05 -3.57 22.01
N ARG A 15 5.86 -4.08 21.72
CA ARG A 15 4.59 -3.48 22.17
C ARG A 15 4.38 -3.50 23.69
N ARG A 16 5.07 -4.40 24.41
CA ARG A 16 4.92 -4.54 25.87
C ARG A 16 5.89 -3.68 26.64
N THR A 17 7.10 -3.54 26.11
CA THR A 17 8.20 -2.88 26.82
C THR A 17 8.55 -1.50 26.26
N GLY A 18 8.08 -1.17 25.05
CA GLY A 18 8.48 0.04 24.31
C GLY A 18 9.94 0.00 23.82
N LYS A 19 10.61 -1.16 23.93
CA LYS A 19 12.00 -1.29 23.50
C LYS A 19 12.10 -1.28 21.99
N ASN A 20 13.01 -0.46 21.46
CA ASN A 20 13.37 -0.48 20.04
C ASN A 20 14.11 -1.80 19.72
N LEU A 21 13.55 -2.57 18.79
CA LEU A 21 14.07 -3.88 18.35
C LEU A 21 15.04 -3.77 17.18
N GLY A 22 15.13 -2.59 16.57
CA GLY A 22 16.05 -2.34 15.46
C GLY A 22 15.42 -1.60 14.29
N HIS A 23 16.28 -1.14 13.42
CA HIS A 23 15.92 -0.51 12.15
C HIS A 23 15.47 -1.59 11.15
N VAL A 24 14.38 -1.35 10.46
CA VAL A 24 13.75 -2.30 9.53
C VAL A 24 13.86 -1.83 8.09
N LEU A 25 13.50 -0.58 7.83
CA LEU A 25 13.42 -0.05 6.48
C LEU A 25 13.86 1.42 6.45
N ARG A 26 14.54 1.79 5.38
CA ARG A 26 14.90 3.17 5.07
C ARG A 26 14.39 3.56 3.70
N GLU A 27 13.66 4.68 3.64
CA GLU A 27 13.30 5.36 2.41
C GLU A 27 14.09 6.65 2.27
N THR A 28 14.55 6.93 1.07
CA THR A 28 15.29 8.17 0.77
C THR A 28 14.82 8.74 -0.57
N ASP A 29 14.77 10.06 -0.66
CA ASP A 29 14.50 10.78 -1.89
C ASP A 29 15.33 12.08 -1.90
N GLU A 30 15.78 12.53 -3.07
CA GLU A 30 16.58 13.76 -3.22
C GLU A 30 15.77 15.01 -2.92
N ALA A 31 14.47 15.00 -3.23
CA ALA A 31 13.55 16.09 -2.98
C ALA A 31 12.87 15.92 -1.62
N TRP A 32 11.99 14.94 -1.50
CA TRP A 32 11.37 14.56 -0.23
C TRP A 32 10.69 13.18 -0.29
N VAL A 33 10.64 12.50 0.86
CA VAL A 33 9.90 11.25 1.04
C VAL A 33 8.46 11.56 1.44
N ASN A 34 7.49 11.10 0.66
CA ASN A 34 6.09 11.16 1.03
C ASN A 34 5.79 10.20 2.19
N ILE A 35 4.99 10.67 3.15
CA ILE A 35 4.41 9.79 4.18
C ILE A 35 3.16 9.15 3.60
N ASN A 36 3.04 7.85 3.77
CA ASN A 36 1.84 7.09 3.45
C ASN A 36 1.42 6.24 4.67
N ASP A 37 0.21 5.72 4.65
CA ASP A 37 -0.36 4.92 5.73
C ASP A 37 -0.56 3.45 5.31
N ASP A 38 -0.03 3.06 4.14
CA ASP A 38 -0.08 1.68 3.65
C ASP A 38 1.09 0.87 4.23
N PHE A 39 0.87 0.36 5.44
CA PHE A 39 1.74 -0.56 6.14
C PHE A 39 0.89 -1.68 6.76
N TYR A 40 1.14 -2.91 6.36
CA TYR A 40 0.33 -4.07 6.78
C TYR A 40 1.22 -5.25 7.11
N PHE A 41 1.09 -5.79 8.33
CA PHE A 41 1.68 -7.08 8.68
C PHE A 41 0.85 -8.22 8.10
N LEU A 42 1.54 -9.23 7.59
CA LEU A 42 0.96 -10.49 7.16
C LEU A 42 1.12 -11.54 8.27
N GLU A 43 0.27 -12.56 8.25
CA GLU A 43 0.33 -13.67 9.22
C GLU A 43 1.68 -14.43 9.17
N THR A 44 2.36 -14.40 8.03
CA THR A 44 3.71 -14.97 7.83
C THR A 44 4.83 -14.22 8.59
N GLY A 45 4.55 -13.04 9.16
CA GLY A 45 5.53 -12.12 9.75
C GLY A 45 6.14 -11.15 8.73
N GLU A 46 5.89 -11.32 7.45
CA GLU A 46 6.25 -10.37 6.42
C GLU A 46 5.35 -9.12 6.49
N PHE A 47 5.68 -8.08 5.74
CA PHE A 47 4.83 -6.89 5.69
C PHE A 47 4.78 -6.28 4.30
N ILE A 48 3.67 -5.59 4.04
CA ILE A 48 3.46 -4.77 2.84
C ILE A 48 3.73 -3.32 3.22
N TRP A 49 4.47 -2.64 2.37
CA TRP A 49 4.81 -1.22 2.49
C TRP A 49 4.65 -0.52 1.15
N GLN A 50 4.04 0.67 1.15
CA GLN A 50 4.02 1.54 -0.01
C GLN A 50 5.31 2.36 -0.07
N SER A 51 5.94 2.40 -1.24
CA SER A 51 7.17 3.15 -1.50
C SER A 51 7.14 3.81 -2.87
N GLU A 52 7.79 4.95 -3.00
CA GLU A 52 7.97 5.67 -4.27
C GLU A 52 9.39 5.47 -4.85
N ARG A 53 10.13 4.45 -4.38
CA ARG A 53 11.54 4.18 -4.72
C ARG A 53 11.84 3.95 -6.21
N ASP A 54 10.84 3.66 -7.02
CA ASP A 54 10.93 3.49 -8.48
C ASP A 54 10.30 4.66 -9.26
N GLY A 55 9.93 5.76 -8.58
CA GLY A 55 9.36 6.97 -9.16
C GLY A 55 7.84 7.04 -9.10
N TYR A 56 7.16 5.95 -8.73
CA TYR A 56 5.71 5.89 -8.52
C TYR A 56 5.39 5.24 -7.19
N ALA A 57 4.23 5.59 -6.60
CA ALA A 57 3.74 4.94 -5.40
C ALA A 57 3.29 3.51 -5.70
N HIS A 58 4.06 2.51 -5.24
CA HIS A 58 3.79 1.10 -5.42
C HIS A 58 3.90 0.32 -4.12
N LEU A 59 3.29 -0.89 -4.08
CA LEU A 59 3.39 -1.81 -2.96
C LEU A 59 4.60 -2.72 -3.13
N TYR A 60 5.28 -2.95 -2.01
CA TYR A 60 6.43 -3.84 -1.87
C TYR A 60 6.22 -4.77 -0.70
N ARG A 61 6.66 -6.01 -0.83
CA ARG A 61 6.61 -7.03 0.22
C ARG A 61 8.01 -7.20 0.81
N PHE A 62 8.09 -7.17 2.13
CA PHE A 62 9.34 -7.28 2.89
C PHE A 62 9.25 -8.40 3.92
N ARG A 63 10.39 -9.00 4.23
CA ARG A 63 10.55 -9.85 5.40
C ARG A 63 10.62 -9.01 6.68
N GLU A 64 10.41 -9.65 7.81
CA GLU A 64 10.51 -9.03 9.14
C GLU A 64 11.88 -8.34 9.38
N ASP A 65 12.95 -8.84 8.79
CA ASP A 65 14.29 -8.25 8.87
C ASP A 65 14.49 -7.02 7.95
N GLY A 66 13.47 -6.60 7.21
CA GLY A 66 13.52 -5.51 6.24
C GLY A 66 14.06 -5.91 4.86
N GLY A 67 14.37 -7.19 4.65
CA GLY A 67 14.78 -7.69 3.35
C GLY A 67 13.63 -7.68 2.34
N LEU A 68 13.84 -7.06 1.16
CA LEU A 68 12.85 -7.05 0.08
C LEU A 68 12.58 -8.47 -0.43
N VAL A 69 11.31 -8.87 -0.46
CA VAL A 69 10.84 -10.11 -1.09
C VAL A 69 10.57 -9.85 -2.57
N ASN A 70 9.63 -8.96 -2.86
CA ASN A 70 9.29 -8.56 -4.23
C ASN A 70 8.55 -7.21 -4.28
N GLN A 71 8.49 -6.63 -5.45
CA GLN A 71 7.57 -5.57 -5.79
C GLN A 71 6.21 -6.17 -6.16
N VAL A 72 5.14 -5.74 -5.48
CA VAL A 72 3.78 -6.27 -5.65
C VAL A 72 3.05 -5.56 -6.79
N THR A 73 3.15 -4.24 -6.88
CA THR A 73 2.57 -3.46 -7.98
C THR A 73 3.65 -2.72 -8.75
N ARG A 74 3.48 -2.54 -10.06
CA ARG A 74 4.47 -1.88 -10.92
C ARG A 74 3.83 -1.24 -12.15
N GLY A 75 4.50 -0.26 -12.73
CA GLY A 75 4.06 0.40 -13.96
C GLY A 75 4.20 1.92 -13.90
N PRO A 76 3.93 2.65 -15.01
CA PRO A 76 4.01 4.11 -15.08
C PRO A 76 2.73 4.76 -14.48
N TRP A 77 2.31 4.33 -13.32
CA TRP A 77 1.12 4.79 -12.60
C TRP A 77 1.33 4.66 -11.08
N ALA A 78 0.50 5.32 -10.30
CA ALA A 78 0.64 5.32 -8.84
C ALA A 78 -0.61 4.77 -8.15
N LEU A 79 -0.40 4.14 -7.00
CA LEU A 79 -1.46 3.92 -6.03
C LEU A 79 -1.97 5.28 -5.53
N ARG A 80 -3.27 5.37 -5.30
CA ARG A 80 -3.90 6.59 -4.81
C ARG A 80 -5.14 6.28 -3.99
N SER A 81 -5.20 6.82 -2.78
CA SER A 81 -6.41 6.78 -1.95
C SER A 81 -7.59 7.40 -2.69
N SER A 82 -8.75 6.76 -2.64
CA SER A 82 -9.99 7.22 -3.29
C SER A 82 -10.84 8.12 -2.40
N GLY A 83 -10.41 8.41 -1.19
CA GLY A 83 -11.17 9.30 -0.30
C GLY A 83 -10.67 9.28 1.14
N GLY A 84 -11.37 10.02 1.98
CA GLY A 84 -10.99 10.24 3.34
C GLY A 84 -10.31 11.59 3.55
N PRO A 85 -10.00 11.95 4.81
CA PRO A 85 -9.25 13.15 5.12
C PRO A 85 -7.87 13.12 4.46
N PHE A 86 -7.33 14.29 4.11
CA PHE A 86 -6.03 14.39 3.43
C PHE A 86 -4.85 13.80 4.23
N TRP A 87 -5.04 13.56 5.52
CA TRP A 87 -4.06 12.91 6.40
C TRP A 87 -4.16 11.38 6.41
N LEU A 88 -5.21 10.79 5.83
CA LEU A 88 -5.33 9.34 5.66
C LEU A 88 -5.01 8.99 4.21
N ARG A 89 -3.83 8.43 3.98
CA ARG A 89 -3.29 8.14 2.64
C ARG A 89 -3.21 6.65 2.37
N GLN A 90 -4.23 5.91 2.76
CA GLN A 90 -4.33 4.48 2.47
C GLN A 90 -4.93 4.27 1.09
N SER A 91 -4.24 3.52 0.26
CA SER A 91 -4.71 3.06 -1.04
C SER A 91 -5.13 1.59 -1.00
N VAL A 92 -4.56 0.79 -0.12
CA VAL A 92 -4.99 -0.58 0.14
C VAL A 92 -6.32 -0.56 0.91
N VAL A 93 -7.30 -1.29 0.39
CA VAL A 93 -8.66 -1.33 0.95
C VAL A 93 -9.02 -2.68 1.54
N ASN A 94 -8.32 -3.76 1.14
CA ASN A 94 -8.46 -5.08 1.74
C ASN A 94 -7.24 -5.95 1.45
N ILE A 95 -6.93 -6.87 2.36
CA ILE A 95 -5.94 -7.94 2.19
C ILE A 95 -6.62 -9.26 2.51
N ASP A 96 -6.57 -10.20 1.59
CA ASP A 96 -7.11 -11.56 1.72
C ASP A 96 -5.93 -12.53 1.65
N GLU A 97 -5.40 -12.88 2.83
CA GLU A 97 -4.23 -13.75 2.93
C GLU A 97 -4.54 -15.19 2.53
N ASP A 98 -5.77 -15.65 2.76
CA ASP A 98 -6.22 -16.99 2.38
C ASP A 98 -6.20 -17.22 0.86
N ARG A 99 -6.47 -16.15 0.08
CA ARG A 99 -6.49 -16.19 -1.38
C ARG A 99 -5.26 -15.57 -2.03
N ASP A 100 -4.30 -15.08 -1.24
CA ASP A 100 -3.09 -14.41 -1.70
C ASP A 100 -3.42 -13.16 -2.55
N LEU A 101 -4.38 -12.32 -2.08
CA LEU A 101 -4.87 -11.16 -2.82
C LEU A 101 -4.78 -9.86 -2.00
N ILE A 102 -4.36 -8.79 -2.68
CA ILE A 102 -4.42 -7.42 -2.18
C ILE A 102 -5.36 -6.60 -3.08
N TYR A 103 -6.27 -5.85 -2.46
CA TYR A 103 -7.19 -4.93 -3.11
C TYR A 103 -6.79 -3.50 -2.82
N PHE A 104 -6.71 -2.68 -3.86
CA PHE A 104 -6.22 -1.31 -3.74
C PHE A 104 -6.82 -0.38 -4.78
N THR A 105 -6.75 0.93 -4.55
CA THR A 105 -7.14 1.94 -5.52
C THR A 105 -5.92 2.58 -6.17
N ALA A 106 -6.01 2.81 -7.49
CA ALA A 106 -4.87 3.30 -8.29
C ALA A 106 -5.31 4.12 -9.50
N LEU A 107 -4.32 4.78 -10.10
CA LEU A 107 -4.43 5.63 -11.29
C LEU A 107 -4.00 4.91 -12.59
N GLU A 108 -4.01 3.57 -12.60
CA GLU A 108 -3.52 2.77 -13.73
C GLU A 108 -4.28 3.08 -15.03
N LYS A 109 -5.62 3.13 -14.95
CA LYS A 109 -6.46 3.45 -16.11
C LYS A 109 -6.35 4.92 -16.54
N SER A 110 -6.28 5.84 -15.58
CA SER A 110 -6.35 7.27 -15.85
C SER A 110 -5.77 8.07 -14.68
N SER A 111 -5.12 9.20 -14.96
CA SER A 111 -4.56 10.09 -13.92
C SER A 111 -5.62 10.84 -13.12
N ILE A 112 -6.86 10.89 -13.57
CA ILE A 112 -7.98 11.58 -12.90
C ILE A 112 -9.00 10.64 -12.29
N GLU A 113 -8.96 9.35 -12.63
CA GLU A 113 -9.86 8.32 -12.08
C GLU A 113 -9.14 7.53 -10.98
N ARG A 114 -9.90 7.00 -10.05
CA ARG A 114 -9.42 6.06 -9.04
C ARG A 114 -10.22 4.79 -9.15
N GLN A 115 -9.61 3.79 -9.74
CA GLN A 115 -10.23 2.50 -9.99
C GLN A 115 -9.79 1.50 -8.93
N LEU A 116 -10.65 0.53 -8.62
CA LEU A 116 -10.35 -0.57 -7.73
C LEU A 116 -9.67 -1.70 -8.50
N TYR A 117 -8.54 -2.15 -7.99
CA TYR A 117 -7.74 -3.24 -8.52
C TYR A 117 -7.53 -4.32 -7.47
N ARG A 118 -7.17 -5.49 -7.93
CA ARG A 118 -6.56 -6.54 -7.11
C ARG A 118 -5.32 -7.11 -7.78
N THR A 119 -4.43 -7.69 -6.99
CA THR A 119 -3.27 -8.43 -7.47
C THR A 119 -2.87 -9.48 -6.44
N ARG A 120 -2.04 -10.47 -6.82
CA ARG A 120 -1.43 -11.40 -5.87
C ARG A 120 -0.26 -10.76 -5.14
N PHE A 121 0.14 -11.33 -4.00
CA PHE A 121 1.30 -10.85 -3.24
C PHE A 121 2.62 -10.96 -4.03
N ASP A 122 2.72 -11.88 -5.00
CA ASP A 122 3.87 -11.99 -5.89
C ASP A 122 3.88 -10.97 -7.04
N GLY A 123 2.82 -10.17 -7.17
CA GLY A 123 2.65 -9.14 -8.20
C GLY A 123 2.07 -9.67 -9.52
N THR A 124 1.61 -10.92 -9.56
CA THR A 124 0.92 -11.47 -10.73
C THR A 124 -0.59 -11.24 -10.66
N GLY A 125 -1.27 -11.33 -11.79
CA GLY A 125 -2.73 -11.29 -11.85
C GLY A 125 -3.32 -9.92 -11.50
N LEU A 126 -2.69 -8.82 -11.94
CA LEU A 126 -3.27 -7.49 -11.82
C LEU A 126 -4.57 -7.39 -12.61
N ASP A 127 -5.64 -7.07 -11.92
CA ASP A 127 -6.99 -7.04 -12.45
C ASP A 127 -7.70 -5.77 -11.96
N ARG A 128 -8.30 -5.01 -12.87
CA ARG A 128 -9.25 -3.95 -12.50
C ARG A 128 -10.63 -4.58 -12.26
N ILE A 129 -11.20 -4.36 -11.08
CA ILE A 129 -12.50 -4.91 -10.69
C ILE A 129 -13.64 -3.89 -10.66
N SER A 130 -13.36 -2.60 -10.54
CA SER A 130 -14.36 -1.56 -10.80
C SER A 130 -14.67 -1.47 -12.30
N VAL A 131 -15.95 -1.35 -12.65
CA VAL A 131 -16.41 -1.39 -14.04
C VAL A 131 -16.57 0.02 -14.62
N GLU A 132 -17.29 0.86 -13.88
CA GLU A 132 -17.65 2.21 -14.32
C GLU A 132 -16.44 3.16 -14.30
N ASP A 133 -16.54 4.26 -15.06
CA ASP A 133 -15.54 5.31 -15.05
C ASP A 133 -15.76 6.24 -13.84
N GLY A 134 -14.67 6.78 -13.28
CA GLY A 134 -14.76 7.73 -12.19
C GLY A 134 -13.86 7.43 -11.00
N VAL A 135 -14.19 8.02 -9.86
CA VAL A 135 -13.51 7.84 -8.58
C VAL A 135 -14.32 6.87 -7.72
N HIS A 136 -13.79 5.67 -7.53
CA HIS A 136 -14.39 4.61 -6.73
C HIS A 136 -13.97 4.70 -5.27
N ARG A 137 -14.94 4.57 -4.37
CA ARG A 137 -14.73 4.42 -2.92
C ARG A 137 -15.37 3.13 -2.48
N THR A 138 -14.55 2.23 -1.98
CA THR A 138 -14.97 0.87 -1.66
C THR A 138 -14.82 0.58 -0.17
N GLY A 139 -15.76 -0.19 0.37
CA GLY A 139 -15.71 -0.72 1.72
C GLY A 139 -16.02 -2.21 1.71
N PHE A 140 -15.09 -3.02 2.18
CA PHE A 140 -15.23 -4.47 2.22
C PHE A 140 -15.99 -4.93 3.46
N SER A 141 -16.76 -6.02 3.32
CA SER A 141 -17.33 -6.73 4.46
C SER A 141 -16.21 -7.37 5.30
N PRO A 142 -16.42 -7.59 6.61
CA PRO A 142 -15.39 -8.15 7.49
C PRO A 142 -14.82 -9.50 7.04
N ASN A 143 -15.61 -10.30 6.32
CA ASN A 143 -15.20 -11.59 5.75
C ASN A 143 -14.66 -11.49 4.30
N GLY A 144 -14.59 -10.27 3.73
CA GLY A 144 -14.07 -10.03 2.38
C GLY A 144 -14.93 -10.59 1.23
N GLU A 145 -16.13 -11.15 1.51
CA GLU A 145 -16.98 -11.74 0.46
C GLU A 145 -17.68 -10.71 -0.40
N TYR A 146 -17.95 -9.52 0.14
CA TYR A 146 -18.65 -8.44 -0.53
C TYR A 146 -17.94 -7.12 -0.33
N TYR A 147 -18.13 -6.21 -1.25
CA TYR A 147 -17.77 -4.80 -1.04
C TYR A 147 -18.90 -3.89 -1.52
N LEU A 148 -19.04 -2.76 -0.85
CA LEU A 148 -19.84 -1.64 -1.33
C LEU A 148 -18.94 -0.74 -2.18
N ASP A 149 -19.48 -0.32 -3.31
CA ASP A 149 -18.81 0.63 -4.20
C ASP A 149 -19.68 1.87 -4.40
N THR A 150 -19.09 3.03 -4.21
CA THR A 150 -19.68 4.32 -4.53
C THR A 150 -18.76 5.07 -5.46
N TYR A 151 -19.26 5.55 -6.59
CA TYR A 151 -18.44 6.23 -7.60
C TYR A 151 -19.11 7.51 -8.13
N SER A 152 -18.29 8.40 -8.65
CA SER A 152 -18.71 9.68 -9.25
C SER A 152 -17.76 10.14 -10.34
#